data_796df52ba09c3bb77cbf26ceab3e339c
#
_entry.id   796df52ba09c3bb77cbf26ceab3e339c
#
_cell.length_a   1.000
_cell.length_b   1.000
_cell.length_c   1.000
_cell.angle_alpha   90.00
_cell.angle_beta   90.00
_cell.angle_gamma   90.00
#
_symmetry.space_group_name_H-M   'P 1'
#
loop_
_entity.id
_entity.type
_entity.pdbx_description
1 polymer ?
#
loop_
_entity_poly.entity_id
_entity_poly.type
_entity_poly.pdbx_seq_one_letter_code
_entity_poly.pdbx_strand_id
1 'polypeptide(L)'
;MATDKQSAEKEITVEEKLSTLYQLQTMMTEIDKIKTLRGELPLEVQDLEDEIAGLETRLQNYQSEIKDFENAVVEQKHKITESTGLIEKYKAQLDNVRNNREFDNLSKEIEFQGLEIEFSEKKIREFGEAINRKKEEIAELSERLEGRKADLVQKQGEL
;
A
#
# COMPACT_ATOMS: atom_id res chain seq x y z
N MET A 1 8.39 27.97 78.61
CA MET A 1 8.92 28.60 77.37
C MET A 1 9.83 27.67 76.58
N ALA A 2 10.65 26.84 77.16
CA ALA A 2 11.54 25.93 76.45
C ALA A 2 10.80 24.73 75.76
N THR A 3 9.70 24.28 76.40
CA THR A 3 8.93 23.16 75.87
C THR A 3 8.06 23.50 74.60
N ASP A 4 7.61 24.74 74.52
CA ASP A 4 6.79 25.18 73.35
C ASP A 4 7.66 25.39 72.07
N LYS A 5 8.89 25.85 72.26
CA LYS A 5 9.81 25.98 71.13
C LYS A 5 10.23 24.63 70.58
N GLN A 6 10.46 23.62 71.43
CA GLN A 6 10.80 22.27 70.93
C GLN A 6 9.66 21.56 70.24
N SER A 7 8.40 21.78 70.66
CA SER A 7 7.24 21.18 69.95
C SER A 7 6.98 21.85 68.61
N ALA A 8 7.19 23.20 68.53
CA ALA A 8 7.08 23.90 67.24
C ALA A 8 8.18 23.51 66.27
N GLU A 9 9.42 23.34 66.74
CA GLU A 9 10.52 22.83 65.87
C GLU A 9 10.26 21.39 65.38
N LYS A 10 9.69 20.53 66.26
CA LYS A 10 9.30 19.15 65.84
C LYS A 10 8.15 19.15 64.82
N GLU A 11 7.16 20.01 64.90
CA GLU A 11 6.08 20.13 63.94
C GLU A 11 6.60 20.59 62.57
N ILE A 12 7.47 21.60 62.54
CA ILE A 12 8.13 22.08 61.30
C ILE A 12 8.96 20.98 60.67
N THR A 13 9.69 20.18 61.45
CA THR A 13 10.48 19.06 60.95
C THR A 13 9.64 17.94 60.35
N VAL A 14 8.44 17.67 60.91
CA VAL A 14 7.52 16.67 60.39
C VAL A 14 6.90 17.13 59.06
N GLU A 15 6.49 18.41 58.98
CA GLU A 15 5.97 18.99 57.74
C GLU A 15 7.01 18.99 56.64
N GLU A 16 8.26 19.34 56.90
CA GLU A 16 9.38 19.27 55.97
C GLU A 16 9.62 17.84 55.52
N LYS A 17 9.57 16.85 56.38
CA LYS A 17 9.73 15.43 56.05
C LYS A 17 8.58 14.94 55.15
N LEU A 18 7.33 15.31 55.42
CA LEU A 18 6.18 14.96 54.61
C LEU A 18 6.24 15.57 53.22
N SER A 19 6.64 16.85 53.14
CA SER A 19 6.85 17.54 51.86
C SER A 19 7.95 16.87 51.03
N THR A 20 9.06 16.51 51.66
CA THR A 20 10.18 15.82 51.01
C THR A 20 9.75 14.43 50.51
N LEU A 21 9.00 13.67 51.32
CA LEU A 21 8.46 12.37 50.92
C LEU A 21 7.50 12.49 49.71
N TYR A 22 6.64 13.48 49.72
CA TYR A 22 5.72 13.74 48.57
C TYR A 22 6.51 14.05 47.30
N GLN A 23 7.51 14.93 47.37
CA GLN A 23 8.37 15.25 46.23
C GLN A 23 9.13 14.03 45.75
N LEU A 24 9.63 13.19 46.63
CA LEU A 24 10.33 11.96 46.28
C LEU A 24 9.40 10.97 45.58
N GLN A 25 8.16 10.79 46.06
CA GLN A 25 7.16 9.94 45.42
C GLN A 25 6.80 10.44 44.03
N THR A 26 6.62 11.75 43.86
CA THR A 26 6.35 12.36 42.53
C THR A 26 7.49 12.11 41.58
N MET A 27 8.75 12.30 42.02
CA MET A 27 9.94 12.03 41.23
C MET A 27 10.05 10.55 40.84
N MET A 28 9.79 9.64 41.78
CA MET A 28 9.81 8.19 41.51
C MET A 28 8.74 7.79 40.51
N THR A 29 7.55 8.37 40.58
CA THR A 29 6.46 8.13 39.63
C THR A 29 6.86 8.60 38.22
N GLU A 30 7.47 9.76 38.09
CA GLU A 30 7.98 10.29 36.82
C GLU A 30 9.09 9.42 36.26
N ILE A 31 10.01 8.93 37.07
CA ILE A 31 11.09 8.02 36.66
C ILE A 31 10.48 6.71 36.14
N ASP A 32 9.48 6.16 36.86
CA ASP A 32 8.79 4.92 36.41
C ASP A 32 8.09 5.10 35.08
N LYS A 33 7.45 6.24 34.84
CA LYS A 33 6.85 6.59 33.55
C LYS A 33 7.90 6.63 32.43
N ILE A 34 9.05 7.27 32.69
CA ILE A 34 10.16 7.35 31.72
C ILE A 34 10.72 5.96 31.43
N LYS A 35 10.92 5.11 32.46
CA LYS A 35 11.38 3.73 32.27
C LYS A 35 10.38 2.90 31.43
N THR A 36 9.10 3.06 31.68
CA THR A 36 8.03 2.38 30.91
C THR A 36 8.07 2.81 29.45
N LEU A 37 8.14 4.13 29.19
CA LEU A 37 8.28 4.66 27.84
C LEU A 37 9.52 4.13 27.13
N ARG A 38 10.66 4.08 27.80
CA ARG A 38 11.91 3.52 27.25
C ARG A 38 11.78 2.03 26.92
N GLY A 39 11.02 1.27 27.71
CA GLY A 39 10.75 -0.14 27.46
C GLY A 39 9.80 -0.36 26.28
N GLU A 40 8.85 0.55 26.05
CA GLU A 40 7.86 0.47 24.97
C GLU A 40 8.40 0.97 23.62
N LEU A 41 9.28 2.00 23.60
CA LEU A 41 9.83 2.59 22.39
C LEU A 41 10.50 1.57 21.45
N PRO A 42 11.36 0.65 21.92
CA PRO A 42 11.94 -0.36 21.04
C PRO A 42 10.91 -1.28 20.39
N LEU A 43 9.83 -1.61 21.11
CA LEU A 43 8.74 -2.43 20.57
C LEU A 43 7.95 -1.65 19.50
N GLU A 44 7.68 -0.36 19.74
CA GLU A 44 7.01 0.51 18.79
C GLU A 44 7.85 0.68 17.51
N VAL A 45 9.16 0.83 17.65
CA VAL A 45 10.11 0.89 16.53
C VAL A 45 10.08 -0.41 15.73
N GLN A 46 10.11 -1.56 16.41
CA GLN A 46 10.03 -2.87 15.77
C GLN A 46 8.72 -3.04 14.99
N ASP A 47 7.60 -2.66 15.57
CA ASP A 47 6.28 -2.73 14.94
C ASP A 47 6.22 -1.84 13.70
N LEU A 48 6.78 -0.63 13.76
CA LEU A 48 6.86 0.27 12.60
C LEU A 48 7.75 -0.29 11.50
N GLU A 49 8.90 -0.86 11.85
CA GLU A 49 9.80 -1.50 10.88
C GLU A 49 9.11 -2.66 10.18
N ASP A 50 8.37 -3.49 10.91
CA ASP A 50 7.62 -4.62 10.36
C ASP A 50 6.47 -4.14 9.46
N GLU A 51 5.75 -3.11 9.87
CA GLU A 51 4.69 -2.50 9.07
C GLU A 51 5.25 -1.92 7.77
N ILE A 52 6.37 -1.20 7.83
CA ILE A 52 7.04 -0.62 6.66
C ILE A 52 7.48 -1.73 5.69
N ALA A 53 8.09 -2.79 6.20
CA ALA A 53 8.50 -3.94 5.39
C ALA A 53 7.30 -4.58 4.69
N GLY A 54 6.17 -4.74 5.38
CA GLY A 54 4.93 -5.25 4.81
C GLY A 54 4.36 -4.34 3.71
N LEU A 55 4.38 -3.02 3.93
CA LEU A 55 3.93 -2.04 2.95
C LEU A 55 4.82 -2.01 1.70
N GLU A 56 6.14 -2.11 1.88
CA GLU A 56 7.09 -2.19 0.76
C GLU A 56 6.87 -3.43 -0.08
N THR A 57 6.64 -4.58 0.55
CA THR A 57 6.32 -5.84 -0.14
C THR A 57 5.02 -5.72 -0.93
N ARG A 58 4.00 -5.13 -0.34
CA ARG A 58 2.71 -4.90 -1.02
C ARG A 58 2.87 -3.97 -2.21
N LEU A 59 3.68 -2.92 -2.07
CA LEU A 59 3.98 -1.99 -3.17
C LEU A 59 4.65 -2.70 -4.34
N GLN A 60 5.64 -3.55 -4.06
CA GLN A 60 6.30 -4.36 -5.09
C GLN A 60 5.33 -5.31 -5.79
N ASN A 61 4.43 -5.95 -5.03
CA ASN A 61 3.41 -6.85 -5.58
C ASN A 61 2.45 -6.09 -6.50
N TYR A 62 2.02 -4.89 -6.13
CA TYR A 62 1.15 -4.07 -6.97
C TYR A 62 1.84 -3.62 -8.25
N GLN A 63 3.12 -3.25 -8.17
CA GLN A 63 3.91 -2.90 -9.35
C GLN A 63 4.07 -4.10 -10.28
N SER A 64 4.27 -5.30 -9.73
CA SER A 64 4.33 -6.54 -10.50
C SER A 64 3.00 -6.86 -11.18
N GLU A 65 1.88 -6.67 -10.48
CA GLU A 65 0.53 -6.85 -11.05
C GLU A 65 0.26 -5.89 -12.21
N ILE A 66 0.68 -4.63 -12.09
CA ILE A 66 0.58 -3.65 -13.19
C ILE A 66 1.37 -4.13 -14.41
N LYS A 67 2.57 -4.63 -14.19
CA LYS A 67 3.40 -5.15 -15.27
C LYS A 67 2.72 -6.33 -15.98
N ASP A 68 2.10 -7.22 -15.21
CA ASP A 68 1.35 -8.35 -15.75
C ASP A 68 0.16 -7.88 -16.59
N PHE A 69 -0.58 -6.87 -16.13
CA PHE A 69 -1.66 -6.27 -16.92
C PHE A 69 -1.16 -5.58 -18.18
N GLU A 70 -0.04 -4.88 -18.11
CA GLU A 70 0.57 -4.24 -19.29
C GLU A 70 0.99 -5.29 -20.33
N ASN A 71 1.56 -6.40 -19.88
CA ASN A 71 1.90 -7.52 -20.76
C ASN A 71 0.65 -8.16 -21.38
N ALA A 72 -0.44 -8.28 -20.60
CA ALA A 72 -1.71 -8.77 -21.09
C ALA A 72 -2.30 -7.85 -22.17
N VAL A 73 -2.17 -6.54 -22.02
CA VAL A 73 -2.59 -5.55 -23.02
C VAL A 73 -1.79 -5.72 -24.32
N VAL A 74 -0.48 -5.88 -24.21
CA VAL A 74 0.39 -6.12 -25.39
C VAL A 74 -0.02 -7.38 -26.12
N GLU A 75 -0.32 -8.46 -25.40
CA GLU A 75 -0.81 -9.72 -25.98
C GLU A 75 -2.13 -9.53 -26.73
N GLN A 76 -3.07 -8.79 -26.17
CA GLN A 76 -4.35 -8.50 -26.82
C GLN A 76 -4.17 -7.64 -28.07
N LYS A 77 -3.29 -6.66 -28.05
CA LYS A 77 -2.94 -5.84 -29.22
C LYS A 77 -2.36 -6.70 -30.35
N HIS A 78 -1.52 -7.68 -29.98
CA HIS A 78 -0.97 -8.64 -30.92
C HIS A 78 -2.07 -9.49 -31.58
N LYS A 79 -3.03 -9.97 -30.80
CA LYS A 79 -4.21 -10.70 -31.31
C LYS A 79 -5.02 -9.86 -32.28
N ILE A 80 -5.21 -8.57 -32.01
CA ILE A 80 -5.91 -7.64 -32.90
C ILE A 80 -5.16 -7.53 -34.24
N THR A 81 -3.85 -7.40 -34.19
CA THR A 81 -2.99 -7.32 -35.38
C THR A 81 -3.11 -8.60 -36.21
N GLU A 82 -3.08 -9.77 -35.59
CA GLU A 82 -3.25 -11.05 -36.25
C GLU A 82 -4.63 -11.18 -36.90
N SER A 83 -5.69 -10.87 -36.17
CA SER A 83 -7.06 -10.93 -36.65
C SER A 83 -7.31 -9.94 -37.82
N THR A 84 -6.76 -8.75 -37.73
CA THR A 84 -6.82 -7.73 -38.79
C THR A 84 -6.16 -8.25 -40.06
N GLY A 85 -4.98 -8.85 -39.94
CA GLY A 85 -4.28 -9.47 -41.06
C GLY A 85 -5.09 -10.61 -41.72
N LEU A 86 -5.72 -11.45 -40.89
CA LEU A 86 -6.58 -12.53 -41.38
C LEU A 86 -7.82 -11.98 -42.13
N ILE A 87 -8.43 -10.93 -41.62
CA ILE A 87 -9.58 -10.28 -42.30
C ILE A 87 -9.17 -9.75 -43.65
N GLU A 88 -8.04 -9.09 -43.77
CA GLU A 88 -7.52 -8.61 -45.07
C GLU A 88 -7.25 -9.74 -46.01
N LYS A 89 -6.66 -10.84 -45.56
CA LYS A 89 -6.42 -12.04 -46.33
C LYS A 89 -7.72 -12.66 -46.84
N TYR A 90 -8.71 -12.82 -45.96
CA TYR A 90 -10.01 -13.41 -46.33
C TYR A 90 -10.81 -12.52 -47.28
N LYS A 91 -10.73 -11.19 -47.11
CA LYS A 91 -11.36 -10.25 -48.07
C LYS A 91 -10.74 -10.34 -49.44
N ALA A 92 -9.42 -10.51 -49.55
CA ALA A 92 -8.75 -10.71 -50.82
C ALA A 92 -9.15 -12.04 -51.46
N GLN A 93 -9.29 -13.10 -50.67
CA GLN A 93 -9.80 -14.39 -51.18
C GLN A 93 -11.26 -14.30 -51.65
N LEU A 94 -12.07 -13.49 -50.95
CA LEU A 94 -13.47 -13.29 -51.25
C LEU A 94 -13.67 -12.71 -52.66
N ASP A 95 -12.79 -11.85 -53.11
CA ASP A 95 -12.83 -11.24 -54.43
C ASP A 95 -12.61 -12.26 -55.56
N ASN A 96 -12.00 -13.41 -55.25
CA ASN A 96 -11.68 -14.48 -56.22
C ASN A 96 -12.60 -15.70 -56.11
N VAL A 97 -13.61 -15.68 -55.23
CA VAL A 97 -14.50 -16.79 -54.96
C VAL A 97 -15.58 -16.87 -56.04
N ARG A 98 -15.85 -18.08 -56.52
CA ARG A 98 -16.79 -18.37 -57.60
C ARG A 98 -18.03 -19.18 -57.20
N ASN A 99 -18.07 -19.71 -55.96
CA ASN A 99 -19.23 -20.44 -55.48
C ASN A 99 -19.73 -19.87 -54.14
N ASN A 100 -21.04 -20.08 -53.91
CA ASN A 100 -21.71 -19.50 -52.73
C ASN A 100 -21.25 -20.11 -51.41
N ARG A 101 -20.84 -21.37 -51.40
CA ARG A 101 -20.38 -22.06 -50.18
C ARG A 101 -19.07 -21.49 -49.67
N GLU A 102 -18.12 -21.26 -50.57
CA GLU A 102 -16.84 -20.61 -50.21
C GLU A 102 -17.05 -19.17 -49.78
N PHE A 103 -17.93 -18.44 -50.45
CA PHE A 103 -18.31 -17.07 -50.09
C PHE A 103 -18.87 -17.03 -48.66
N ASP A 104 -19.83 -17.92 -48.34
CA ASP A 104 -20.43 -17.98 -47.01
C ASP A 104 -19.39 -18.35 -45.92
N ASN A 105 -18.51 -19.30 -46.20
CA ASN A 105 -17.47 -19.71 -45.26
C ASN A 105 -16.48 -18.58 -44.98
N LEU A 106 -16.02 -17.87 -46.00
CA LEU A 106 -15.12 -16.73 -45.84
C LEU A 106 -15.79 -15.56 -45.14
N SER A 107 -17.07 -15.30 -45.46
CA SER A 107 -17.85 -14.25 -44.76
C SER A 107 -18.00 -14.54 -43.29
N LYS A 108 -18.22 -15.79 -42.89
CA LYS A 108 -18.30 -16.23 -41.50
C LYS A 108 -16.96 -16.10 -40.80
N GLU A 109 -15.86 -16.44 -41.48
CA GLU A 109 -14.52 -16.27 -40.92
C GLU A 109 -14.18 -14.80 -40.70
N ILE A 110 -14.54 -13.92 -41.62
CA ILE A 110 -14.36 -12.47 -41.47
C ILE A 110 -15.16 -11.95 -40.26
N GLU A 111 -16.41 -12.38 -40.12
CA GLU A 111 -17.27 -12.03 -39.00
C GLU A 111 -16.67 -12.53 -37.68
N PHE A 112 -16.21 -13.78 -37.64
CA PHE A 112 -15.55 -14.35 -36.45
C PHE A 112 -14.32 -13.55 -36.06
N GLN A 113 -13.45 -13.19 -36.97
CA GLN A 113 -12.27 -12.39 -36.70
C GLN A 113 -12.62 -10.97 -36.21
N GLY A 114 -13.70 -10.41 -36.76
CA GLY A 114 -14.26 -9.13 -36.31
C GLY A 114 -14.70 -9.19 -34.85
N LEU A 115 -15.36 -10.28 -34.45
CA LEU A 115 -15.77 -10.50 -33.05
C LEU A 115 -14.57 -10.73 -32.13
N GLU A 116 -13.54 -11.43 -32.61
CA GLU A 116 -12.28 -11.60 -31.85
C GLU A 116 -11.59 -10.24 -31.58
N ILE A 117 -11.60 -9.35 -32.58
CA ILE A 117 -11.07 -7.98 -32.40
C ILE A 117 -11.86 -7.21 -31.34
N GLU A 118 -13.19 -7.25 -31.40
CA GLU A 118 -14.05 -6.59 -30.43
C GLU A 118 -13.79 -7.11 -29.00
N PHE A 119 -13.66 -8.43 -28.88
CA PHE A 119 -13.34 -9.06 -27.59
C PHE A 119 -11.97 -8.60 -27.05
N SER A 120 -10.96 -8.58 -27.91
CA SER A 120 -9.62 -8.11 -27.53
C SER A 120 -9.61 -6.63 -27.15
N GLU A 121 -10.33 -5.79 -27.87
CA GLU A 121 -10.51 -4.37 -27.54
C GLU A 121 -11.18 -4.18 -26.17
N LYS A 122 -12.20 -4.98 -25.86
CA LYS A 122 -12.86 -5.00 -24.57
C LYS A 122 -11.88 -5.37 -23.46
N LYS A 123 -11.07 -6.40 -23.69
CA LYS A 123 -10.05 -6.84 -22.74
C LYS A 123 -9.00 -5.76 -22.50
N ILE A 124 -8.58 -5.05 -23.53
CA ILE A 124 -7.64 -3.92 -23.40
C ILE A 124 -8.24 -2.83 -22.52
N ARG A 125 -9.50 -2.50 -22.68
CA ARG A 125 -10.18 -1.51 -21.82
C ARG A 125 -10.26 -1.98 -20.39
N GLU A 126 -10.63 -3.23 -20.14
CA GLU A 126 -10.71 -3.81 -18.79
C GLU A 126 -9.36 -3.80 -18.10
N PHE A 127 -8.30 -4.21 -18.78
CA PHE A 127 -6.94 -4.17 -18.24
C PHE A 127 -6.46 -2.74 -18.00
N GLY A 128 -6.80 -1.80 -18.88
CA GLY A 128 -6.50 -0.39 -18.70
C GLY A 128 -7.14 0.19 -17.44
N GLU A 129 -8.40 -0.16 -17.18
CA GLU A 129 -9.11 0.24 -15.95
C GLU A 129 -8.49 -0.39 -14.72
N ALA A 130 -8.10 -1.66 -14.81
CA ALA A 130 -7.42 -2.36 -13.71
C ALA A 130 -6.06 -1.72 -13.38
N ILE A 131 -5.30 -1.34 -14.40
CA ILE A 131 -4.02 -0.63 -14.25
C ILE A 131 -4.24 0.71 -13.55
N ASN A 132 -5.23 1.48 -13.97
CA ASN A 132 -5.52 2.79 -13.36
C ASN A 132 -5.92 2.65 -11.89
N ARG A 133 -6.74 1.65 -11.55
CA ARG A 133 -7.11 1.37 -10.15
C ARG A 133 -5.88 0.99 -9.32
N LYS A 134 -4.99 0.16 -9.85
CA LYS A 134 -3.75 -0.21 -9.17
C LYS A 134 -2.82 0.98 -8.97
N LYS A 135 -2.74 1.88 -9.94
CA LYS A 135 -1.96 3.12 -9.81
C LYS A 135 -2.48 4.02 -8.68
N GLU A 136 -3.80 4.12 -8.52
CA GLU A 136 -4.41 4.84 -7.42
C GLU A 136 -4.10 4.18 -6.08
N GLU A 137 -4.22 2.85 -5.99
CA GLU A 137 -3.88 2.08 -4.80
C GLU A 137 -2.39 2.24 -4.44
N ILE A 138 -1.50 2.25 -5.43
CA ILE A 138 -0.07 2.49 -5.23
C ILE A 138 0.19 3.89 -4.69
N ALA A 139 -0.50 4.91 -5.21
CA ALA A 139 -0.36 6.28 -4.73
C ALA A 139 -0.75 6.39 -3.25
N GLU A 140 -1.88 5.80 -2.85
CA GLU A 140 -2.33 5.76 -1.46
C GLU A 140 -1.34 4.99 -0.57
N LEU A 141 -0.87 3.85 -1.04
CA LEU A 141 0.09 3.01 -0.33
C LEU A 141 1.43 3.72 -0.15
N SER A 142 1.91 4.42 -1.18
CA SER A 142 3.15 5.19 -1.14
C SER A 142 3.07 6.33 -0.13
N GLU A 143 1.94 7.03 -0.07
CA GLU A 143 1.69 8.09 0.89
C GLU A 143 1.70 7.54 2.32
N ARG A 144 1.02 6.42 2.54
CA ARG A 144 1.01 5.74 3.84
C ARG A 144 2.41 5.28 4.24
N LEU A 145 3.17 4.73 3.31
CA LEU A 145 4.55 4.29 3.53
C LEU A 145 5.45 5.46 3.94
N GLU A 146 5.37 6.60 3.26
CA GLU A 146 6.12 7.81 3.61
C GLU A 146 5.75 8.30 5.01
N GLY A 147 4.46 8.29 5.37
CA GLY A 147 3.99 8.64 6.71
C GLY A 147 4.58 7.72 7.78
N ARG A 148 4.61 6.41 7.53
CA ARG A 148 5.17 5.44 8.49
C ARG A 148 6.69 5.56 8.61
N LYS A 149 7.39 5.84 7.52
CA LYS A 149 8.83 6.12 7.55
C LYS A 149 9.16 7.37 8.36
N ALA A 150 8.36 8.42 8.23
CA ALA A 150 8.49 9.64 9.04
C ALA A 150 8.27 9.34 10.52
N ASP A 151 7.23 8.57 10.86
CA ASP A 151 6.96 8.13 12.23
C ASP A 151 8.12 7.31 12.80
N LEU A 152 8.72 6.44 12.01
CA LEU A 152 9.87 5.64 12.40
C LEU A 152 11.08 6.51 12.74
N VAL A 153 11.38 7.50 11.90
CA VAL A 153 12.49 8.44 12.14
C VAL A 153 12.28 9.20 13.44
N GLN A 154 11.05 9.65 13.69
CA GLN A 154 10.69 10.35 14.93
C GLN A 154 10.88 9.44 16.16
N LYS A 155 10.37 8.21 16.10
CA LYS A 155 10.50 7.24 17.21
C LYS A 155 11.95 6.85 17.47
N GLN A 156 12.75 6.66 16.43
CA GLN A 156 14.18 6.39 16.56
C GLN A 156 14.93 7.55 17.21
N GLY A 157 14.53 8.78 16.91
CA GLY A 157 15.09 9.98 17.53
C GLY A 157 14.76 10.11 19.02
N GLU A 158 13.72 9.46 19.51
CA GLU A 158 13.33 9.43 20.93
C GLU A 158 14.11 8.37 21.73
N LEU A 159 14.75 7.44 21.06
CA LEU A 159 15.64 6.46 21.72
C LEU A 159 16.98 7.09 22.10
#